data_57a5b65a3bc5f212ae9192c839e57ad8
#
_entry.id   57a5b65a3bc5f212ae9192c839e57ad8
#
_cell.length_a   1.000
_cell.length_b   1.000
_cell.length_c   1.000
_cell.angle_alpha   90.00
_cell.angle_beta   90.00
_cell.angle_gamma   90.00
#
_symmetry.space_group_name_H-M   'P 1'
#
loop_
_entity.id
_entity.type
_entity.pdbx_description
1 polymer ?
#
loop_
_entity_poly.entity_id
_entity_poly.type
_entity_poly.pdbx_seq_one_letter_code
_entity_poly.pdbx_strand_id
1 'polypeptide(L)'
;MNKYNTDLPTAKLNKSGIATVAGWLTVYNVEPQQREFQAVTMEYLAAGVGLPAFSYADKPALPGDGFALVRSADEKQWETIADYRGLTAYCTETGQPEIIAFLGELPDTLTLLAPVTAYDKWDGSQWVTDTAAQHADEIAVAEQQKQALLSEAQQQITGWQTELQLGIISDDDKASMILWMNYIKDIQAVSTEGAPDIEWPVKPE
;
A
#
# COMPACT_ATOMS: atom_id res chain seq x y z
N MET A 1 -27.85 -46.76 44.78
CA MET A 1 -26.64 -45.95 44.40
C MET A 1 -26.19 -46.37 43.01
N ASN A 2 -26.09 -45.45 42.08
CA ASN A 2 -25.60 -45.75 40.74
C ASN A 2 -24.11 -46.11 40.85
N LYS A 3 -23.73 -47.31 40.35
CA LYS A 3 -22.37 -47.86 40.45
C LYS A 3 -21.38 -47.15 39.49
N TYR A 4 -21.90 -46.41 38.54
CA TYR A 4 -21.13 -45.75 37.47
C TYR A 4 -21.38 -44.24 37.50
N ASN A 5 -20.32 -43.48 37.34
CA ASN A 5 -20.34 -42.02 37.16
C ASN A 5 -19.62 -41.67 35.84
N THR A 6 -20.28 -40.90 34.99
CA THR A 6 -19.76 -40.43 33.72
C THR A 6 -19.29 -38.97 33.78
N ASP A 7 -19.44 -38.33 34.96
CA ASP A 7 -19.04 -36.93 35.13
C ASP A 7 -17.51 -36.82 35.24
N LEU A 8 -16.94 -35.91 34.47
CA LEU A 8 -15.53 -35.58 34.59
C LEU A 8 -15.31 -34.69 35.82
N PRO A 9 -14.33 -35.03 36.69
CA PRO A 9 -14.01 -34.17 37.82
C PRO A 9 -13.50 -32.80 37.33
N THR A 10 -14.01 -31.72 37.93
CA THR A 10 -13.60 -30.35 37.59
C THR A 10 -12.53 -29.88 38.57
N ALA A 11 -11.41 -29.34 38.06
CA ALA A 11 -10.36 -28.75 38.88
C ALA A 11 -10.84 -27.46 39.56
N LYS A 12 -10.37 -27.21 40.78
CA LYS A 12 -10.59 -25.93 41.48
C LYS A 12 -9.28 -25.27 41.74
N LEU A 13 -9.16 -24.01 41.30
CA LEU A 13 -7.96 -23.21 41.50
C LEU A 13 -8.08 -22.33 42.75
N ASN A 14 -6.96 -22.11 43.42
CA ASN A 14 -6.82 -21.06 44.42
C ASN A 14 -6.53 -19.70 43.77
N LYS A 15 -6.36 -18.63 44.58
CA LYS A 15 -6.06 -17.28 44.11
C LYS A 15 -4.72 -17.14 43.33
N SER A 16 -3.83 -18.11 43.52
CA SER A 16 -2.52 -18.15 42.83
C SER A 16 -2.55 -19.05 41.58
N GLY A 17 -3.71 -19.49 41.10
CA GLY A 17 -3.84 -20.32 39.90
C GLY A 17 -3.42 -21.78 40.10
N ILE A 18 -3.23 -22.28 41.35
CA ILE A 18 -2.83 -23.65 41.66
C ILE A 18 -4.06 -24.48 41.97
N ALA A 19 -4.15 -25.66 41.37
CA ALA A 19 -5.25 -26.59 41.62
C ALA A 19 -5.27 -27.12 43.06
N THR A 20 -6.35 -26.87 43.78
CA THR A 20 -6.62 -27.40 45.12
C THR A 20 -7.40 -28.72 45.07
N VAL A 21 -8.12 -28.92 43.98
CA VAL A 21 -8.85 -30.18 43.66
C VAL A 21 -8.44 -30.57 42.25
N ALA A 22 -7.99 -31.83 42.10
CA ALA A 22 -7.62 -32.37 40.80
C ALA A 22 -8.84 -32.53 39.90
N GLY A 23 -8.65 -32.29 38.61
CA GLY A 23 -9.75 -32.46 37.64
C GLY A 23 -9.43 -31.75 36.30
N TRP A 24 -10.45 -31.70 35.47
CA TRP A 24 -10.37 -31.03 34.16
C TRP A 24 -10.78 -29.56 34.27
N LEU A 25 -10.11 -28.74 33.49
CA LEU A 25 -10.40 -27.29 33.40
C LEU A 25 -10.33 -26.84 31.96
N THR A 26 -11.29 -26.04 31.53
CA THR A 26 -11.19 -25.31 30.26
C THR A 26 -10.17 -24.19 30.41
N VAL A 27 -9.20 -24.14 29.52
CA VAL A 27 -8.20 -23.07 29.47
C VAL A 27 -8.17 -22.42 28.10
N TYR A 28 -7.79 -21.15 28.10
CA TYR A 28 -7.71 -20.28 26.93
C TYR A 28 -6.25 -19.98 26.67
N ASN A 29 -5.75 -20.46 25.54
CA ASN A 29 -4.33 -20.42 25.20
C ASN A 29 -4.01 -19.23 24.32
N VAL A 30 -2.83 -18.66 24.50
CA VAL A 30 -2.31 -17.57 23.69
C VAL A 30 -0.96 -17.93 23.06
N GLU A 31 -0.66 -17.27 21.95
CA GLU A 31 0.66 -17.29 21.34
C GLU A 31 1.67 -16.57 22.26
N PRO A 32 2.87 -17.13 22.50
CA PRO A 32 3.80 -16.61 23.52
C PRO A 32 4.35 -15.20 23.25
N GLN A 33 4.50 -14.77 21.99
CA GLN A 33 5.17 -13.53 21.63
C GLN A 33 4.21 -12.34 21.59
N GLN A 34 3.12 -12.48 20.86
CA GLN A 34 2.10 -11.42 20.71
C GLN A 34 0.97 -11.56 21.73
N ARG A 35 0.90 -12.69 22.44
CA ARG A 35 -0.17 -13.02 23.38
C ARG A 35 -1.55 -13.05 22.75
N GLU A 36 -1.62 -13.28 21.44
CA GLU A 36 -2.87 -13.43 20.71
C GLU A 36 -3.54 -14.74 21.07
N PHE A 37 -4.86 -14.71 21.27
CA PHE A 37 -5.67 -15.90 21.53
C PHE A 37 -5.54 -16.91 20.38
N GLN A 38 -5.25 -18.17 20.74
CA GLN A 38 -5.10 -19.24 19.76
C GLN A 38 -6.22 -20.28 19.81
N ALA A 39 -6.49 -20.80 21.01
CA ALA A 39 -7.39 -21.94 21.14
C ALA A 39 -7.96 -22.09 22.53
N VAL A 40 -9.01 -22.87 22.62
CA VAL A 40 -9.58 -23.39 23.88
C VAL A 40 -9.24 -24.87 23.99
N THR A 41 -8.66 -25.26 25.11
CA THR A 41 -8.36 -26.68 25.41
C THR A 41 -8.91 -27.09 26.76
N MET A 42 -8.96 -28.40 26.97
CA MET A 42 -9.28 -29.00 28.28
C MET A 42 -8.01 -29.60 28.86
N GLU A 43 -7.61 -29.10 30.04
CA GLU A 43 -6.40 -29.54 30.73
C GLU A 43 -6.76 -30.28 32.01
N TYR A 44 -6.10 -31.43 32.26
CA TYR A 44 -6.21 -32.11 33.54
C TYR A 44 -5.13 -31.58 34.49
N LEU A 45 -5.56 -31.00 35.58
CA LEU A 45 -4.68 -30.48 36.64
C LEU A 45 -4.68 -31.39 37.82
N ALA A 46 -3.51 -31.91 38.21
CA ALA A 46 -3.34 -32.59 39.49
C ALA A 46 -3.35 -31.57 40.64
N ALA A 47 -3.76 -32.01 41.84
CA ALA A 47 -3.71 -31.13 43.02
C ALA A 47 -2.27 -30.65 43.26
N GLY A 48 -2.10 -29.36 43.49
CA GLY A 48 -0.79 -28.70 43.66
C GLY A 48 -0.13 -28.23 42.37
N VAL A 49 -0.72 -28.47 41.19
CA VAL A 49 -0.20 -28.04 39.88
C VAL A 49 -0.91 -26.76 39.42
N GLY A 50 -0.17 -25.85 38.80
CA GLY A 50 -0.71 -24.65 38.18
C GLY A 50 -1.19 -24.87 36.75
N LEU A 51 -1.72 -23.78 36.13
CA LEU A 51 -2.06 -23.77 34.71
C LEU A 51 -0.79 -23.95 33.85
N PRO A 52 -0.93 -24.56 32.66
CA PRO A 52 0.16 -24.54 31.68
C PRO A 52 0.59 -23.14 31.36
N ALA A 53 1.83 -22.98 30.90
CA ALA A 53 2.30 -21.69 30.44
C ALA A 53 1.43 -21.16 29.29
N PHE A 54 1.22 -19.85 29.26
CA PHE A 54 0.40 -19.16 28.26
C PHE A 54 -1.06 -19.63 28.18
N SER A 55 -1.58 -20.18 29.28
CA SER A 55 -2.96 -20.66 29.43
C SER A 55 -3.65 -19.95 30.60
N TYR A 56 -4.89 -19.53 30.39
CA TYR A 56 -5.67 -18.76 31.35
C TYR A 56 -7.02 -19.43 31.61
N ALA A 57 -7.53 -19.35 32.83
CA ALA A 57 -8.79 -19.95 33.21
C ALA A 57 -10.00 -19.02 33.00
N ASP A 58 -9.77 -17.73 32.91
CA ASP A 58 -10.80 -16.72 32.70
C ASP A 58 -11.22 -16.67 31.22
N LYS A 59 -12.51 -16.90 30.97
CA LYS A 59 -13.07 -16.89 29.61
C LYS A 59 -13.06 -15.51 29.00
N PRO A 60 -12.44 -15.32 27.80
CA PRO A 60 -12.50 -14.05 27.09
C PRO A 60 -13.87 -13.77 26.50
N ALA A 61 -14.16 -12.48 26.30
CA ALA A 61 -15.19 -12.04 25.37
C ALA A 61 -14.57 -11.96 23.96
N LEU A 62 -15.25 -12.51 22.96
CA LEU A 62 -14.75 -12.45 21.58
C LEU A 62 -14.91 -11.03 21.03
N PRO A 63 -13.89 -10.49 20.34
CA PRO A 63 -13.98 -9.19 19.70
C PRO A 63 -14.91 -9.22 18.47
N GLY A 64 -15.28 -8.03 17.99
CA GLY A 64 -15.90 -7.86 16.67
C GLY A 64 -14.87 -7.89 15.54
N ASP A 65 -15.37 -7.74 14.31
CA ASP A 65 -14.53 -7.67 13.11
C ASP A 65 -13.54 -6.49 13.18
N GLY A 66 -12.33 -6.71 12.67
CA GLY A 66 -11.26 -5.70 12.68
C GLY A 66 -10.49 -5.59 13.99
N PHE A 67 -10.71 -6.54 14.93
CA PHE A 67 -10.00 -6.59 16.20
C PHE A 67 -9.46 -7.98 16.49
N ALA A 68 -8.28 -8.04 17.09
CA ALA A 68 -7.69 -9.23 17.65
C ALA A 68 -7.88 -9.28 19.17
N LEU A 69 -7.99 -10.51 19.70
CA LEU A 69 -8.08 -10.79 21.11
C LEU A 69 -6.69 -11.14 21.64
N VAL A 70 -6.21 -10.39 22.60
CA VAL A 70 -4.88 -10.61 23.20
C VAL A 70 -4.95 -10.64 24.72
N ARG A 71 -3.94 -11.24 25.35
CA ARG A 71 -3.74 -11.12 26.79
C ARG A 71 -2.93 -9.86 27.09
N SER A 72 -3.34 -9.08 28.10
CA SER A 72 -2.63 -7.86 28.54
C SER A 72 -1.16 -8.13 28.86
N ALA A 73 -0.34 -7.09 28.83
CA ALA A 73 1.10 -7.21 29.10
C ALA A 73 1.40 -7.70 30.52
N ASP A 74 0.52 -7.41 31.49
CA ASP A 74 0.60 -7.90 32.87
C ASP A 74 -0.09 -9.24 33.10
N GLU A 75 -0.59 -9.86 32.02
CA GLU A 75 -1.26 -11.16 31.97
C GLU A 75 -2.54 -11.28 32.81
N LYS A 76 -3.15 -10.16 33.24
CA LYS A 76 -4.29 -10.20 34.16
C LYS A 76 -5.65 -10.18 33.50
N GLN A 77 -5.74 -9.64 32.28
CA GLN A 77 -7.02 -9.46 31.60
C GLN A 77 -6.91 -9.72 30.10
N TRP A 78 -8.06 -9.92 29.46
CA TRP A 78 -8.17 -9.97 28.02
C TRP A 78 -8.41 -8.56 27.49
N GLU A 79 -7.75 -8.24 26.39
CA GLU A 79 -7.83 -6.96 25.69
C GLU A 79 -8.15 -7.20 24.23
N THR A 80 -8.77 -6.20 23.60
CA THR A 80 -8.99 -6.18 22.15
C THR A 80 -8.14 -5.08 21.57
N ILE A 81 -7.38 -5.39 20.53
CA ILE A 81 -6.54 -4.43 19.81
C ILE A 81 -6.94 -4.43 18.34
N ALA A 82 -6.68 -3.33 17.63
CA ALA A 82 -6.95 -3.24 16.20
C ALA A 82 -6.19 -4.33 15.44
N ASP A 83 -6.83 -4.91 14.42
CA ASP A 83 -6.24 -5.91 13.53
C ASP A 83 -6.41 -5.46 12.08
N TYR A 84 -5.37 -4.85 11.56
CA TYR A 84 -5.29 -4.40 10.16
C TYR A 84 -4.50 -5.37 9.29
N ARG A 85 -4.09 -6.53 9.81
CA ARG A 85 -3.31 -7.52 9.06
C ARG A 85 -3.98 -7.92 7.76
N GLY A 86 -3.19 -8.00 6.69
CA GLY A 86 -3.65 -8.31 5.35
C GLY A 86 -4.24 -7.11 4.59
N LEU A 87 -4.49 -5.97 5.23
CA LEU A 87 -4.84 -4.74 4.53
C LEU A 87 -3.59 -4.07 3.95
N THR A 88 -3.80 -3.32 2.87
CA THR A 88 -2.75 -2.48 2.29
C THR A 88 -2.75 -1.13 3.02
N ALA A 89 -1.60 -0.75 3.54
CA ALA A 89 -1.30 0.59 4.01
C ALA A 89 -0.32 1.28 3.06
N TYR A 90 -0.21 2.59 3.17
CA TYR A 90 0.66 3.42 2.36
C TYR A 90 1.57 4.23 3.26
N CYS A 91 2.88 4.20 2.95
CA CYS A 91 3.87 5.01 3.66
C CYS A 91 3.56 6.50 3.45
N THR A 92 3.38 7.25 4.53
CA THR A 92 3.01 8.68 4.47
C THR A 92 4.10 9.57 3.87
N GLU A 93 5.34 9.10 3.84
CA GLU A 93 6.47 9.84 3.25
C GLU A 93 6.60 9.58 1.74
N THR A 94 6.38 8.34 1.30
CA THR A 94 6.71 7.91 -0.07
C THR A 94 5.50 7.53 -0.92
N GLY A 95 4.32 7.34 -0.31
CA GLY A 95 3.12 6.80 -0.98
C GLY A 95 3.21 5.33 -1.35
N GLN A 96 4.30 4.63 -1.01
CA GLN A 96 4.48 3.22 -1.38
C GLN A 96 3.55 2.32 -0.58
N PRO A 97 2.88 1.35 -1.23
CA PRO A 97 2.03 0.40 -0.56
C PRO A 97 2.82 -0.69 0.16
N GLU A 98 2.32 -1.12 1.32
CA GLU A 98 2.80 -2.31 2.02
C GLU A 98 1.63 -3.07 2.65
N ILE A 99 1.80 -4.38 2.82
CA ILE A 99 0.80 -5.21 3.50
C ILE A 99 1.10 -5.21 4.99
N ILE A 100 0.10 -4.87 5.81
CA ILE A 100 0.21 -4.86 7.25
C ILE A 100 0.34 -6.31 7.75
N ALA A 101 1.38 -6.57 8.54
CA ALA A 101 1.67 -7.89 9.11
C ALA A 101 1.68 -7.92 10.65
N PHE A 102 1.44 -6.79 11.31
CA PHE A 102 1.48 -6.64 12.76
C PHE A 102 0.10 -6.34 13.34
N LEU A 103 -0.06 -6.57 14.65
CA LEU A 103 -1.25 -6.23 15.42
C LEU A 103 -1.10 -4.87 16.09
N GLY A 104 -2.22 -4.18 16.27
CA GLY A 104 -2.30 -2.90 16.98
C GLY A 104 -2.52 -1.72 16.05
N GLU A 105 -2.40 -0.52 16.60
CA GLU A 105 -2.60 0.72 15.87
C GLU A 105 -1.51 0.94 14.81
N LEU A 106 -1.91 1.60 13.72
CA LEU A 106 -0.96 1.98 12.69
C LEU A 106 -0.03 3.08 13.21
N PRO A 107 1.28 2.99 12.94
CA PRO A 107 2.18 4.09 13.22
C PRO A 107 1.86 5.29 12.31
N ASP A 108 2.24 6.50 12.72
CA ASP A 108 2.01 7.75 11.96
C ASP A 108 2.67 7.75 10.56
N THR A 109 3.62 6.83 10.35
CA THR A 109 4.27 6.61 9.06
C THR A 109 3.43 5.84 8.04
N LEU A 110 2.28 5.33 8.45
CA LEU A 110 1.38 4.52 7.62
C LEU A 110 -0.05 5.07 7.65
N THR A 111 -0.73 4.97 6.52
CA THR A 111 -2.16 5.28 6.39
C THR A 111 -2.86 4.24 5.52
N LEU A 112 -4.15 4.00 5.77
CA LEU A 112 -4.99 3.16 4.90
C LEU A 112 -5.50 3.93 3.66
N LEU A 113 -5.30 5.23 3.60
CA LEU A 113 -5.69 6.06 2.47
C LEU A 113 -4.64 5.92 1.36
N ALA A 114 -5.08 5.54 0.16
CA ALA A 114 -4.21 5.45 -1.01
C ALA A 114 -3.96 6.83 -1.62
N PRO A 115 -2.72 7.16 -2.08
CA PRO A 115 -2.52 8.30 -2.96
C PRO A 115 -3.23 8.07 -4.30
N VAL A 116 -3.71 9.13 -4.92
CA VAL A 116 -4.43 9.08 -6.21
C VAL A 116 -3.47 9.29 -7.38
N THR A 117 -2.45 10.14 -7.17
CA THR A 117 -1.43 10.47 -8.18
C THR A 117 -0.02 10.22 -7.66
N ALA A 118 0.95 10.16 -8.56
CA ALA A 118 2.37 10.07 -8.21
C ALA A 118 2.93 11.35 -7.54
N TYR A 119 2.15 12.44 -7.59
CA TYR A 119 2.54 13.75 -7.06
C TYR A 119 1.88 14.05 -5.72
N ASP A 120 1.12 13.10 -5.17
CA ASP A 120 0.44 13.30 -3.89
C ASP A 120 1.46 13.28 -2.75
N LYS A 121 1.29 14.23 -1.83
CA LYS A 121 2.04 14.36 -0.58
C LYS A 121 1.10 14.28 0.61
N TRP A 122 1.51 13.57 1.65
CA TRP A 122 0.74 13.46 2.89
C TRP A 122 0.86 14.75 3.71
N ASP A 123 -0.28 15.37 4.07
CA ASP A 123 -0.32 16.61 4.87
C ASP A 123 -0.43 16.38 6.39
N GLY A 124 -0.48 15.11 6.81
CA GLY A 124 -0.73 14.67 8.19
C GLY A 124 -2.12 14.07 8.40
N SER A 125 -3.03 14.23 7.43
CA SER A 125 -4.41 13.73 7.51
C SER A 125 -4.94 13.16 6.20
N GLN A 126 -4.46 13.64 5.07
CA GLN A 126 -4.88 13.24 3.72
C GLN A 126 -3.75 13.43 2.70
N TRP A 127 -3.92 12.82 1.54
CA TRP A 127 -3.06 13.05 0.39
C TRP A 127 -3.50 14.33 -0.33
N VAL A 128 -2.52 15.18 -0.65
CA VAL A 128 -2.72 16.44 -1.38
C VAL A 128 -1.79 16.44 -2.58
N THR A 129 -2.35 16.62 -3.78
CA THR A 129 -1.56 16.63 -5.01
C THR A 129 -0.68 17.89 -5.08
N ASP A 130 0.62 17.69 -5.24
CA ASP A 130 1.57 18.75 -5.61
C ASP A 130 1.38 19.13 -7.07
N THR A 131 0.43 20.03 -7.32
CA THR A 131 0.07 20.47 -8.68
C THR A 131 1.22 21.17 -9.40
N ALA A 132 2.15 21.77 -8.65
CA ALA A 132 3.32 22.42 -9.25
C ALA A 132 4.31 21.36 -9.76
N ALA A 133 4.55 20.30 -9.00
CA ALA A 133 5.40 19.19 -9.43
C ALA A 133 4.76 18.42 -10.60
N GLN A 134 3.45 18.19 -10.56
CA GLN A 134 2.71 17.56 -11.65
C GLN A 134 2.84 18.37 -12.94
N HIS A 135 2.57 19.67 -12.88
CA HIS A 135 2.65 20.55 -14.06
C HIS A 135 4.08 20.66 -14.61
N ALA A 136 5.09 20.67 -13.75
CA ALA A 136 6.49 20.67 -14.19
C ALA A 136 6.86 19.39 -14.97
N ASP A 137 6.33 18.24 -14.58
CA ASP A 137 6.55 16.99 -15.30
C ASP A 137 5.77 16.94 -16.62
N GLU A 138 4.55 17.46 -16.65
CA GLU A 138 3.76 17.62 -17.87
C GLU A 138 4.47 18.50 -18.90
N ILE A 139 5.09 19.62 -18.47
CA ILE A 139 5.94 20.45 -19.32
C ILE A 139 7.15 19.68 -19.83
N ALA A 140 7.83 18.91 -18.97
CA ALA A 140 8.99 18.12 -19.38
C ALA A 140 8.63 17.06 -20.44
N VAL A 141 7.49 16.39 -20.28
CA VAL A 141 6.96 15.44 -21.28
C VAL A 141 6.65 16.16 -22.61
N ALA A 142 6.02 17.32 -22.55
CA ALA A 142 5.71 18.12 -23.73
C ALA A 142 6.99 18.61 -24.48
N GLU A 143 8.03 19.00 -23.74
CA GLU A 143 9.34 19.36 -24.34
C GLU A 143 9.98 18.15 -25.02
N GLN A 144 9.92 16.96 -24.44
CA GLN A 144 10.43 15.74 -25.09
C GLN A 144 9.67 15.45 -26.40
N GLN A 145 8.34 15.59 -26.39
CA GLN A 145 7.52 15.42 -27.58
C GLN A 145 7.89 16.47 -28.66
N LYS A 146 8.05 17.71 -28.28
CA LYS A 146 8.50 18.80 -29.17
C LYS A 146 9.83 18.48 -29.86
N GLN A 147 10.81 18.02 -29.10
CA GLN A 147 12.11 17.61 -29.63
C GLN A 147 12.01 16.40 -30.58
N ALA A 148 11.16 15.44 -30.27
CA ALA A 148 10.91 14.27 -31.12
C ALA A 148 10.33 14.69 -32.48
N LEU A 149 9.30 15.58 -32.48
CA LEU A 149 8.68 16.10 -33.68
C LEU A 149 9.69 16.93 -34.53
N LEU A 150 10.50 17.75 -33.90
CA LEU A 150 11.55 18.51 -34.59
C LEU A 150 12.59 17.59 -35.22
N SER A 151 13.03 16.56 -34.51
CA SER A 151 13.99 15.58 -35.03
C SER A 151 13.45 14.85 -36.24
N GLU A 152 12.20 14.39 -36.16
CA GLU A 152 11.52 13.71 -37.26
C GLU A 152 11.42 14.63 -38.50
N ALA A 153 10.95 15.86 -38.30
CA ALA A 153 10.80 16.82 -39.39
C ALA A 153 12.15 17.21 -40.04
N GLN A 154 13.22 17.33 -39.25
CA GLN A 154 14.57 17.61 -39.77
C GLN A 154 15.12 16.44 -40.58
N GLN A 155 14.89 15.19 -40.13
CA GLN A 155 15.29 14.02 -40.88
C GLN A 155 14.59 13.96 -42.26
N GLN A 156 13.32 14.31 -42.30
CA GLN A 156 12.53 14.29 -43.52
C GLN A 156 13.09 15.23 -44.60
N ILE A 157 13.57 16.43 -44.20
CA ILE A 157 14.08 17.43 -45.18
C ILE A 157 15.54 17.25 -45.52
N THR A 158 16.29 16.37 -44.88
CA THR A 158 17.74 16.23 -45.06
C THR A 158 18.14 15.86 -46.50
N GLY A 159 17.41 14.95 -47.14
CA GLY A 159 17.62 14.59 -48.57
C GLY A 159 17.43 15.79 -49.47
N TRP A 160 16.30 16.46 -49.36
CA TRP A 160 15.98 17.64 -50.18
C TRP A 160 16.96 18.82 -49.99
N GLN A 161 17.48 18.99 -48.78
CA GLN A 161 18.54 20.00 -48.54
C GLN A 161 19.82 19.69 -49.35
N THR A 162 20.19 18.40 -49.40
CA THR A 162 21.36 17.98 -50.21
C THR A 162 21.11 18.18 -51.70
N GLU A 163 19.93 17.82 -52.19
CA GLU A 163 19.53 17.99 -53.58
C GLU A 163 19.48 19.47 -53.99
N LEU A 164 19.01 20.35 -53.08
CA LEU A 164 19.00 21.78 -53.29
C LEU A 164 20.44 22.35 -53.39
N GLN A 165 21.36 21.86 -52.53
CA GLN A 165 22.78 22.27 -52.58
C GLN A 165 23.46 21.84 -53.87
N LEU A 166 23.08 20.66 -54.40
CA LEU A 166 23.61 20.16 -55.67
C LEU A 166 22.91 20.77 -56.91
N GLY A 167 21.84 21.52 -56.72
CA GLY A 167 21.06 22.11 -57.79
C GLY A 167 20.22 21.14 -58.61
N ILE A 168 19.89 19.98 -58.05
CA ILE A 168 19.15 18.86 -58.69
C ILE A 168 17.76 18.61 -58.13
N ILE A 169 17.32 19.38 -57.12
CA ILE A 169 16.00 19.25 -56.51
C ILE A 169 14.88 19.49 -57.53
N SER A 170 13.83 18.66 -57.51
CA SER A 170 12.64 18.87 -58.35
C SER A 170 11.76 20.00 -57.79
N ASP A 171 10.87 20.60 -58.64
CA ASP A 171 9.94 21.62 -58.16
C ASP A 171 8.95 21.07 -57.12
N ASP A 172 8.53 19.82 -57.25
CA ASP A 172 7.63 19.13 -56.31
C ASP A 172 8.29 18.90 -54.96
N ASP A 173 9.54 18.40 -54.96
CA ASP A 173 10.32 18.20 -53.73
C ASP A 173 10.62 19.50 -53.02
N LYS A 174 10.90 20.58 -53.79
CA LYS A 174 11.09 21.90 -53.23
C LYS A 174 9.83 22.45 -52.58
N ALA A 175 8.65 22.21 -53.18
CA ALA A 175 7.37 22.60 -52.60
C ALA A 175 7.12 21.82 -51.28
N SER A 176 7.35 20.51 -51.28
CA SER A 176 7.24 19.65 -50.08
C SER A 176 8.21 20.09 -48.98
N MET A 177 9.47 20.39 -49.33
CA MET A 177 10.48 20.90 -48.38
C MET A 177 10.02 22.20 -47.72
N ILE A 178 9.39 23.13 -48.48
CA ILE A 178 8.86 24.38 -47.93
C ILE A 178 7.76 24.11 -46.90
N LEU A 179 6.84 23.16 -47.14
CA LEU A 179 5.77 22.79 -46.21
C LEU A 179 6.39 22.26 -44.90
N TRP A 180 7.36 21.36 -45.01
CA TRP A 180 8.03 20.77 -43.84
C TRP A 180 8.87 21.82 -43.07
N MET A 181 9.50 22.78 -43.76
CA MET A 181 10.20 23.89 -43.11
C MET A 181 9.24 24.80 -42.34
N ASN A 182 8.03 25.04 -42.87
CA ASN A 182 7.01 25.79 -42.13
C ASN A 182 6.54 25.01 -40.92
N TYR A 183 6.27 23.71 -41.04
CA TYR A 183 5.92 22.82 -39.93
C TYR A 183 6.98 22.86 -38.82
N ILE A 184 8.28 22.83 -39.16
CA ILE A 184 9.37 22.98 -38.17
C ILE A 184 9.27 24.33 -37.43
N LYS A 185 8.99 25.42 -38.14
CA LYS A 185 8.82 26.74 -37.50
C LYS A 185 7.61 26.77 -36.59
N ASP A 186 6.52 26.17 -37.03
CA ASP A 186 5.29 26.09 -36.22
C ASP A 186 5.52 25.27 -34.93
N ILE A 187 6.22 24.10 -35.02
CA ILE A 187 6.60 23.33 -33.81
C ILE A 187 7.51 24.18 -32.90
N GLN A 188 8.50 24.89 -33.46
CA GLN A 188 9.41 25.75 -32.67
C GLN A 188 8.64 26.82 -31.89
N ALA A 189 7.57 27.36 -32.48
CA ALA A 189 6.74 28.39 -31.87
C ALA A 189 5.79 27.88 -30.80
N VAL A 190 5.55 26.56 -30.71
CA VAL A 190 4.68 25.99 -29.68
C VAL A 190 5.26 26.23 -28.28
N SER A 191 4.46 26.80 -27.38
CA SER A 191 4.78 26.89 -25.95
C SER A 191 4.38 25.62 -25.25
N THR A 192 5.26 25.05 -24.46
CA THR A 192 5.01 23.85 -23.62
C THR A 192 4.47 24.19 -22.25
N GLU A 193 4.44 25.47 -21.88
CA GLU A 193 3.92 25.93 -20.58
C GLU A 193 2.40 25.69 -20.40
N GLY A 194 1.68 25.43 -21.50
CA GLY A 194 0.25 25.08 -21.48
C GLY A 194 -0.03 23.61 -21.34
N ALA A 195 0.97 22.78 -21.05
CA ALA A 195 0.77 21.34 -20.85
C ALA A 195 -0.22 21.05 -19.71
N PRO A 196 -1.02 19.98 -19.83
CA PRO A 196 -1.02 18.95 -20.89
C PRO A 196 -1.78 19.36 -22.17
N ASP A 197 -2.53 20.44 -22.17
CA ASP A 197 -3.45 20.84 -23.24
C ASP A 197 -2.72 21.67 -24.33
N ILE A 198 -1.87 20.99 -25.13
CA ILE A 198 -1.09 21.60 -26.20
C ILE A 198 -1.66 21.25 -27.57
N GLU A 199 -1.95 22.26 -28.39
CA GLU A 199 -2.30 22.09 -29.78
C GLU A 199 -1.03 21.95 -30.64
N TRP A 200 -0.74 20.73 -31.10
CA TRP A 200 0.41 20.46 -31.95
C TRP A 200 0.09 20.77 -33.42
N PRO A 201 1.01 21.36 -34.15
CA PRO A 201 0.85 21.60 -35.60
C PRO A 201 0.59 20.29 -36.36
N VAL A 202 -0.21 20.38 -37.43
CA VAL A 202 -0.52 19.23 -38.27
C VAL A 202 0.68 18.94 -39.17
N LYS A 203 1.12 17.68 -39.14
CA LYS A 203 2.22 17.19 -39.97
C LYS A 203 1.86 17.27 -41.46
N PRO A 204 2.73 17.78 -42.34
CA PRO A 204 2.56 17.72 -43.81
C PRO A 204 2.49 16.27 -44.31
N GLU A 205 1.67 16.02 -45.34
CA GLU A 205 1.57 14.72 -46.04
C GLU A 205 2.80 14.49 -46.95
#